data_0ef003f7c8af2c8536b0b8d6ff843dcf
#
_entry.id   0ef003f7c8af2c8536b0b8d6ff843dcf
#
_cell.length_a   1.000
_cell.length_b   1.000
_cell.length_c   1.000
_cell.angle_alpha   90.00
_cell.angle_beta   90.00
_cell.angle_gamma   90.00
#
_symmetry.space_group_name_H-M   'P 1'
#
loop_
_entity.id
_entity.type
_entity.pdbx_description
1 polymer ?
#
loop_
_entity_poly.entity_id
_entity_poly.type
_entity_poly.pdbx_seq_one_letter_code
_entity_poly.pdbx_strand_id
1 'polypeptide(L)'
;MTILESIRRVLPKYDYIYLGDNARAPYGTHSFEVIYQYTLQAVKYLLGQDCALVILACNTASAKALRTIQQHDLPKINEQMVNGKMVNVLGVIRPTVEAVPAITKTGHIGILATPATVSSESYVLELQKISNLVVTQQACPMWVPLIEAGEHKSAGADYFVNLYLREILNKDPQIDTLVLGCTHYPLLKEKIDAFLQNQEITTIAQGSLVADSLADYLHRHPEYRTQLSQNGTCHYLTTENADRFSQSASHFIGSPIRAEHITL
;
A
#
# COMPACT_ATOMS: atom_id res chain seq x y z
N MET A 1 0.38 4.38 6.64
CA MET A 1 -0.75 4.74 7.54
C MET A 1 -2.05 5.00 6.77
N THR A 2 -2.04 5.58 5.58
CA THR A 2 -3.25 5.85 4.74
C THR A 2 -4.17 4.62 4.57
N ILE A 3 -3.59 3.45 4.35
CA ILE A 3 -4.33 2.19 4.22
C ILE A 3 -4.96 1.78 5.56
N LEU A 4 -4.19 1.82 6.66
CA LEU A 4 -4.69 1.47 8.00
C LEU A 4 -5.91 2.33 8.39
N GLU A 5 -5.83 3.65 8.19
CA GLU A 5 -6.93 4.56 8.52
C GLU A 5 -8.20 4.24 7.72
N SER A 6 -8.05 3.91 6.44
CA SER A 6 -9.20 3.51 5.61
C SER A 6 -9.80 2.19 6.08
N ILE A 7 -8.97 1.20 6.43
CA ILE A 7 -9.42 -0.09 6.97
C ILE A 7 -10.15 0.10 8.30
N ARG A 8 -9.56 0.85 9.24
CA ARG A 8 -10.18 1.08 10.56
C ARG A 8 -11.51 1.81 10.48
N ARG A 9 -11.70 2.65 9.47
CA ARG A 9 -12.97 3.34 9.25
C ARG A 9 -14.08 2.39 8.83
N VAL A 10 -13.76 1.39 7.99
CA VAL A 10 -14.74 0.40 7.48
C VAL A 10 -14.91 -0.77 8.46
N LEU A 11 -13.85 -1.16 9.15
CA LEU A 11 -13.78 -2.32 10.04
C LEU A 11 -13.34 -1.92 11.46
N PRO A 12 -14.06 -1.00 12.16
CA PRO A 12 -13.59 -0.39 13.40
C PRO A 12 -13.56 -1.35 14.60
N LYS A 13 -14.23 -2.49 14.51
CA LYS A 13 -14.33 -3.45 15.62
C LYS A 13 -13.12 -4.35 15.80
N TYR A 14 -12.33 -4.56 14.75
CA TYR A 14 -11.18 -5.46 14.81
C TYR A 14 -10.00 -4.82 15.54
N ASP A 15 -9.13 -5.67 16.07
CA ASP A 15 -7.85 -5.26 16.62
C ASP A 15 -6.78 -5.25 15.54
N TYR A 16 -5.86 -4.30 15.64
CA TYR A 16 -4.81 -4.09 14.65
C TYR A 16 -3.45 -4.00 15.32
N ILE A 17 -2.45 -4.57 14.65
CA ILE A 17 -1.04 -4.28 14.89
C ILE A 17 -0.52 -3.59 13.63
N TYR A 18 -0.09 -2.34 13.76
CA TYR A 18 0.60 -1.63 12.69
C TYR A 18 2.11 -1.75 12.90
N LEU A 19 2.81 -2.25 11.91
CA LEU A 19 4.27 -2.31 11.90
C LEU A 19 4.82 -1.37 10.83
N GLY A 20 5.51 -0.33 11.26
CA GLY A 20 6.27 0.59 10.42
C GLY A 20 7.75 0.18 10.40
N ASP A 21 8.20 -0.36 9.26
CA ASP A 21 9.61 -0.74 9.08
C ASP A 21 10.45 0.48 8.61
N ASN A 22 10.44 1.52 9.43
CA ASN A 22 10.99 2.83 9.09
C ASN A 22 12.52 2.85 9.02
N ALA A 23 13.21 2.02 9.82
CA ALA A 23 14.68 1.94 9.79
C ALA A 23 15.21 1.41 8.44
N ARG A 24 14.38 0.67 7.67
CA ARG A 24 14.75 0.09 6.38
C ARG A 24 14.01 0.73 5.20
N ALA A 25 13.18 1.74 5.46
CA ALA A 25 12.50 2.54 4.44
C ALA A 25 13.50 3.54 3.78
N PRO A 26 13.27 3.93 2.52
CA PRO A 26 12.16 3.56 1.64
C PRO A 26 12.44 2.25 0.84
N TYR A 27 11.46 1.37 0.77
CA TYR A 27 11.58 0.10 0.04
C TYR A 27 11.71 0.27 -1.49
N GLY A 28 11.23 1.38 -2.03
CA GLY A 28 11.13 1.62 -3.47
C GLY A 28 12.48 1.74 -4.22
N THR A 29 13.59 1.80 -3.50
CA THR A 29 14.95 1.89 -4.04
C THR A 29 15.78 0.62 -3.86
N HIS A 30 15.28 -0.36 -3.11
CA HIS A 30 15.97 -1.61 -2.84
C HIS A 30 15.79 -2.65 -3.96
N SER A 31 16.72 -3.61 -4.00
CA SER A 31 16.62 -4.76 -4.89
C SER A 31 15.45 -5.68 -4.50
N PHE A 32 14.99 -6.51 -5.44
CA PHE A 32 13.94 -7.50 -5.21
C PHE A 32 14.23 -8.38 -3.99
N GLU A 33 15.43 -8.93 -3.91
CA GLU A 33 15.83 -9.84 -2.82
C GLU A 33 15.75 -9.15 -1.45
N VAL A 34 16.25 -7.92 -1.35
CA VAL A 34 16.22 -7.15 -0.10
C VAL A 34 14.77 -6.86 0.33
N ILE A 35 13.91 -6.44 -0.62
CA ILE A 35 12.49 -6.18 -0.35
C ILE A 35 11.80 -7.45 0.14
N TYR A 36 12.07 -8.59 -0.51
CA TYR A 36 11.50 -9.88 -0.12
C TYR A 36 11.92 -10.27 1.29
N GLN A 37 13.23 -10.23 1.60
CA GLN A 37 13.75 -10.60 2.92
C GLN A 37 13.17 -9.72 4.04
N TYR A 38 13.14 -8.41 3.85
CA TYR A 38 12.58 -7.48 4.83
C TYR A 38 11.07 -7.71 5.04
N THR A 39 10.35 -7.90 3.94
CA THR A 39 8.91 -8.17 4.01
C THR A 39 8.62 -9.49 4.71
N LEU A 40 9.37 -10.57 4.40
CA LEU A 40 9.20 -11.87 5.03
C LEU A 40 9.49 -11.83 6.53
N GLN A 41 10.53 -11.10 6.96
CA GLN A 41 10.82 -10.91 8.38
C GLN A 41 9.67 -10.21 9.10
N ALA A 42 9.15 -9.13 8.53
CA ALA A 42 8.01 -8.39 9.09
C ALA A 42 6.74 -9.28 9.16
N VAL A 43 6.47 -10.06 8.12
CA VAL A 43 5.34 -11.02 8.09
C VAL A 43 5.50 -12.05 9.19
N LYS A 44 6.66 -12.71 9.30
CA LYS A 44 6.92 -13.70 10.33
C LYS A 44 6.77 -13.13 11.75
N TYR A 45 7.26 -11.91 11.95
CA TYR A 45 7.12 -11.22 13.24
C TYR A 45 5.63 -11.03 13.59
N LEU A 46 4.82 -10.49 12.68
CA LEU A 46 3.39 -10.26 12.92
C LEU A 46 2.61 -11.55 13.13
N LEU A 47 2.92 -12.60 12.38
CA LEU A 47 2.33 -13.93 12.60
C LEU A 47 2.71 -14.49 13.98
N GLY A 48 3.93 -14.22 14.45
CA GLY A 48 4.37 -14.54 15.82
C GLY A 48 3.67 -13.73 16.91
N GLN A 49 3.08 -12.57 16.57
CA GLN A 49 2.22 -11.77 17.45
C GLN A 49 0.74 -12.17 17.38
N ASP A 50 0.47 -13.39 16.96
CA ASP A 50 -0.88 -13.97 16.85
C ASP A 50 -1.79 -13.35 15.78
N CYS A 51 -1.25 -12.58 14.83
CA CYS A 51 -2.01 -12.08 13.69
C CYS A 51 -2.37 -13.24 12.75
N ALA A 52 -3.66 -13.51 12.53
CA ALA A 52 -4.11 -14.50 11.55
C ALA A 52 -4.08 -13.94 10.11
N LEU A 53 -4.13 -12.63 9.95
CA LEU A 53 -4.12 -11.96 8.65
C LEU A 53 -3.14 -10.81 8.65
N VAL A 54 -2.20 -10.81 7.71
CA VAL A 54 -1.22 -9.74 7.50
C VAL A 54 -1.52 -9.02 6.19
N ILE A 55 -1.51 -7.68 6.21
CA ILE A 55 -1.74 -6.86 5.03
C ILE A 55 -0.47 -6.09 4.70
N LEU A 56 0.10 -6.35 3.55
CA LEU A 56 1.22 -5.57 3.01
C LEU A 56 0.72 -4.23 2.51
N ALA A 57 0.63 -3.26 3.41
CA ALA A 57 0.17 -1.89 3.13
C ALA A 57 1.25 -1.05 2.42
N CYS A 58 2.03 -1.67 1.56
CA CYS A 58 3.08 -1.06 0.75
C CYS A 58 3.02 -1.66 -0.66
N ASN A 59 2.91 -0.81 -1.69
CA ASN A 59 2.86 -1.27 -3.08
C ASN A 59 4.13 -1.98 -3.49
N THR A 60 5.29 -1.47 -3.10
CA THR A 60 6.59 -2.07 -3.40
C THR A 60 6.71 -3.48 -2.79
N ALA A 61 6.35 -3.65 -1.52
CA ALA A 61 6.33 -4.96 -0.87
C ALA A 61 5.30 -5.90 -1.52
N SER A 62 4.08 -5.42 -1.80
CA SER A 62 3.05 -6.19 -2.50
C SER A 62 3.50 -6.62 -3.90
N ALA A 63 4.18 -5.75 -4.65
CA ALA A 63 4.65 -6.03 -5.99
C ALA A 63 5.80 -7.04 -6.05
N LYS A 64 6.71 -6.97 -5.08
CA LYS A 64 7.97 -7.71 -5.13
C LYS A 64 8.02 -8.95 -4.22
N ALA A 65 7.28 -8.97 -3.11
CA ALA A 65 7.40 -10.03 -2.12
C ALA A 65 6.15 -10.91 -1.98
N LEU A 66 4.95 -10.35 -2.16
CA LEU A 66 3.69 -11.02 -1.82
C LEU A 66 3.54 -12.39 -2.47
N ARG A 67 3.72 -12.48 -3.80
CA ARG A 67 3.53 -13.73 -4.54
C ARG A 67 4.49 -14.83 -4.05
N THR A 68 5.76 -14.47 -3.83
CA THR A 68 6.77 -15.41 -3.34
C THR A 68 6.40 -15.90 -1.93
N ILE A 69 6.01 -14.98 -1.04
CA ILE A 69 5.56 -15.34 0.32
C ILE A 69 4.34 -16.27 0.27
N GLN A 70 3.33 -15.94 -0.54
CA GLN A 70 2.11 -16.75 -0.64
C GLN A 70 2.36 -18.15 -1.22
N GLN A 71 3.27 -18.28 -2.18
CA GLN A 71 3.51 -19.54 -2.89
C GLN A 71 4.55 -20.44 -2.22
N HIS A 72 5.54 -19.86 -1.54
CA HIS A 72 6.69 -20.61 -1.02
C HIS A 72 6.81 -20.63 0.50
N ASP A 73 6.48 -19.52 1.17
CA ASP A 73 6.66 -19.42 2.62
C ASP A 73 5.39 -19.74 3.39
N LEU A 74 4.26 -19.19 2.96
CA LEU A 74 2.98 -19.32 3.66
C LEU A 74 2.51 -20.78 3.79
N PRO A 75 2.65 -21.67 2.78
CA PRO A 75 2.32 -23.08 2.95
C PRO A 75 3.12 -23.74 4.10
N LYS A 76 4.43 -23.50 4.16
CA LYS A 76 5.30 -24.02 5.20
C LYS A 76 4.96 -23.47 6.59
N ILE A 77 4.58 -22.18 6.64
CA ILE A 77 4.15 -21.55 7.89
C ILE A 77 2.84 -22.20 8.36
N ASN A 78 1.86 -22.38 7.47
CA ASN A 78 0.57 -22.99 7.82
C ASN A 78 0.72 -24.45 8.26
N GLU A 79 1.63 -25.22 7.68
CA GLU A 79 1.94 -26.59 8.11
C GLU A 79 2.50 -26.66 9.54
N GLN A 80 3.17 -25.61 10.00
CA GLN A 80 3.76 -25.52 11.34
C GLN A 80 2.79 -24.95 12.38
N MET A 81 1.63 -24.43 11.96
CA MET A 81 0.65 -23.85 12.88
C MET A 81 -0.05 -24.92 13.70
N VAL A 82 -0.08 -24.69 15.02
CA VAL A 82 -0.75 -25.58 15.97
C VAL A 82 -2.26 -25.31 15.98
N ASN A 83 -3.06 -26.33 16.25
CA ASN A 83 -4.51 -26.26 16.41
C ASN A 83 -5.32 -25.85 15.16
N GLY A 84 -4.81 -26.12 13.96
CA GLY A 84 -5.52 -25.83 12.71
C GLY A 84 -5.71 -24.33 12.42
N LYS A 85 -4.93 -23.49 13.08
CA LYS A 85 -4.93 -22.04 12.82
C LYS A 85 -4.41 -21.81 11.40
N MET A 86 -5.19 -21.10 10.61
CA MET A 86 -4.79 -20.68 9.26
C MET A 86 -4.38 -19.22 9.27
N VAL A 87 -3.29 -18.91 8.60
CA VAL A 87 -2.81 -17.54 8.42
C VAL A 87 -2.73 -17.19 6.94
N ASN A 88 -2.90 -15.93 6.61
CA ASN A 88 -2.77 -15.43 5.23
C ASN A 88 -2.10 -14.07 5.17
N VAL A 89 -1.57 -13.76 3.98
CA VAL A 89 -0.94 -12.47 3.66
C VAL A 89 -1.62 -11.89 2.44
N LEU A 90 -2.11 -10.67 2.54
CA LEU A 90 -2.78 -9.93 1.46
C LEU A 90 -1.96 -8.69 1.07
N GLY A 91 -2.15 -8.20 -0.14
CA GLY A 91 -1.51 -6.99 -0.64
C GLY A 91 -2.52 -5.94 -1.11
N VAL A 92 -2.02 -4.74 -1.43
CA VAL A 92 -2.86 -3.59 -1.79
C VAL A 92 -3.03 -3.41 -3.30
N ILE A 93 -2.32 -4.15 -4.14
CA ILE A 93 -2.39 -3.99 -5.60
C ILE A 93 -3.69 -4.58 -6.15
N ARG A 94 -4.03 -5.82 -5.78
CA ARG A 94 -5.16 -6.54 -6.33
C ARG A 94 -6.52 -5.83 -6.15
N PRO A 95 -6.88 -5.29 -4.97
CA PRO A 95 -8.10 -4.52 -4.80
C PRO A 95 -8.21 -3.34 -5.77
N THR A 96 -7.10 -2.66 -6.02
CA THR A 96 -7.04 -1.53 -6.95
C THR A 96 -7.24 -2.00 -8.39
N VAL A 97 -6.56 -3.06 -8.79
CA VAL A 97 -6.65 -3.66 -10.13
C VAL A 97 -8.07 -4.13 -10.44
N GLU A 98 -8.75 -4.73 -9.48
CA GLU A 98 -10.14 -5.21 -9.64
C GLU A 98 -11.15 -4.06 -9.79
N ALA A 99 -10.89 -2.90 -9.19
CA ALA A 99 -11.78 -1.74 -9.26
C ALA A 99 -11.60 -0.88 -10.52
N VAL A 100 -10.38 -0.77 -11.04
CA VAL A 100 -10.00 0.13 -12.13
C VAL A 100 -10.85 -0.03 -13.40
N PRO A 101 -11.18 -1.25 -13.89
CA PRO A 101 -11.98 -1.42 -15.10
C PRO A 101 -13.39 -0.80 -15.05
N ALA A 102 -13.95 -0.66 -13.86
CA ALA A 102 -15.26 -0.03 -13.68
C ALA A 102 -15.21 1.51 -13.61
N ILE A 103 -14.01 2.08 -13.50
CA ILE A 103 -13.79 3.53 -13.31
C ILE A 103 -13.41 4.19 -14.63
N THR A 104 -12.51 3.57 -15.41
CA THR A 104 -12.05 4.12 -16.68
C THR A 104 -13.15 4.08 -17.74
N LYS A 105 -13.18 5.11 -18.58
CA LYS A 105 -14.09 5.21 -19.75
C LYS A 105 -13.35 4.92 -21.05
N THR A 106 -12.08 5.34 -21.13
CA THR A 106 -11.25 5.18 -22.34
C THR A 106 -10.53 3.84 -22.39
N GLY A 107 -10.38 3.16 -21.24
CA GLY A 107 -9.53 1.98 -21.10
C GLY A 107 -8.04 2.29 -21.01
N HIS A 108 -7.64 3.56 -20.94
CA HIS A 108 -6.27 4.03 -20.79
C HIS A 108 -5.98 4.44 -19.35
N ILE A 109 -5.07 3.72 -18.70
CA ILE A 109 -4.77 3.86 -17.28
C ILE A 109 -3.32 4.31 -17.08
N GLY A 110 -3.15 5.35 -16.27
CA GLY A 110 -1.82 5.75 -15.80
C GLY A 110 -1.53 5.23 -14.40
N ILE A 111 -0.37 4.62 -14.20
CA ILE A 111 0.09 4.17 -12.87
C ILE A 111 1.28 5.03 -12.44
N LEU A 112 1.09 5.84 -11.41
CA LEU A 112 2.15 6.60 -10.75
C LEU A 112 2.68 5.78 -9.57
N ALA A 113 3.95 5.37 -9.58
CA ALA A 113 4.48 4.45 -8.58
C ALA A 113 5.97 4.66 -8.30
N THR A 114 6.51 3.94 -7.32
CA THR A 114 7.96 3.92 -7.06
C THR A 114 8.71 3.20 -8.19
N PRO A 115 10.01 3.48 -8.40
CA PRO A 115 10.81 2.77 -9.40
C PRO A 115 10.72 1.25 -9.27
N ALA A 116 10.78 0.69 -8.06
CA ALA A 116 10.68 -0.75 -7.84
C ALA A 116 9.30 -1.31 -8.20
N THR A 117 8.21 -0.59 -7.94
CA THR A 117 6.86 -0.99 -8.33
C THR A 117 6.71 -0.99 -9.85
N VAL A 118 7.16 0.07 -10.54
CA VAL A 118 7.14 0.15 -11.99
C VAL A 118 7.96 -0.98 -12.61
N SER A 119 9.20 -1.18 -12.16
CA SER A 119 10.08 -2.24 -12.68
C SER A 119 9.57 -3.67 -12.43
N SER A 120 8.61 -3.86 -11.52
CA SER A 120 7.98 -5.15 -11.28
C SER A 120 6.96 -5.54 -12.33
N GLU A 121 6.42 -4.56 -13.05
CA GLU A 121 5.29 -4.68 -13.96
C GLU A 121 4.01 -5.27 -13.33
N SER A 122 3.96 -5.33 -11.98
CA SER A 122 2.88 -6.01 -11.26
C SER A 122 1.49 -5.44 -11.60
N TYR A 123 1.36 -4.13 -11.77
CA TYR A 123 0.09 -3.53 -12.19
C TYR A 123 -0.29 -3.94 -13.61
N VAL A 124 0.65 -3.91 -14.55
CA VAL A 124 0.43 -4.32 -15.95
C VAL A 124 0.00 -5.77 -16.00
N LEU A 125 0.77 -6.66 -15.35
CA LEU A 125 0.50 -8.09 -15.33
C LEU A 125 -0.84 -8.45 -14.69
N GLU A 126 -1.24 -7.77 -13.61
CA GLU A 126 -2.51 -8.05 -12.94
C GLU A 126 -3.70 -7.45 -13.71
N LEU A 127 -3.58 -6.24 -14.27
CA LEU A 127 -4.63 -5.63 -15.11
C LEU A 127 -4.87 -6.43 -16.40
N GLN A 128 -3.83 -6.91 -17.05
CA GLN A 128 -3.95 -7.74 -18.27
C GLN A 128 -4.69 -9.07 -18.06
N LYS A 129 -4.74 -9.58 -16.81
CA LYS A 129 -5.51 -10.80 -16.50
C LYS A 129 -7.02 -10.54 -16.43
N ILE A 130 -7.43 -9.30 -16.20
CA ILE A 130 -8.83 -8.95 -15.92
C ILE A 130 -9.47 -8.30 -17.13
N SER A 131 -8.72 -7.50 -17.90
CA SER A 131 -9.27 -6.72 -19.01
C SER A 131 -8.18 -6.30 -20.01
N ASN A 132 -8.61 -5.94 -21.22
CA ASN A 132 -7.72 -5.42 -22.27
C ASN A 132 -7.50 -3.91 -22.11
N LEU A 133 -6.95 -3.48 -20.95
CA LEU A 133 -6.65 -2.08 -20.69
C LEU A 133 -5.25 -1.72 -21.21
N VAL A 134 -5.11 -0.49 -21.67
CA VAL A 134 -3.81 0.12 -21.99
C VAL A 134 -3.25 0.71 -20.69
N VAL A 135 -2.10 0.22 -20.25
CA VAL A 135 -1.49 0.60 -18.97
C VAL A 135 -0.17 1.32 -19.21
N THR A 136 -0.12 2.59 -18.87
CA THR A 136 1.09 3.40 -18.92
C THR A 136 1.63 3.63 -17.51
N GLN A 137 2.90 3.34 -17.28
CA GLN A 137 3.52 3.50 -15.97
C GLN A 137 4.52 4.65 -15.95
N GLN A 138 4.55 5.37 -14.82
CA GLN A 138 5.52 6.42 -14.51
C GLN A 138 6.13 6.22 -13.15
N ALA A 139 7.46 6.08 -13.12
CA ALA A 139 8.21 6.11 -11.87
C ALA A 139 8.32 7.53 -11.32
N CYS A 140 8.03 7.70 -10.03
CA CYS A 140 8.06 8.98 -9.34
C CYS A 140 9.08 8.94 -8.18
N PRO A 141 10.40 8.86 -8.45
CA PRO A 141 11.42 8.59 -7.44
C PRO A 141 11.51 9.66 -6.35
N MET A 142 11.16 10.92 -6.66
CA MET A 142 11.28 12.02 -5.69
C MET A 142 10.06 12.17 -4.76
N TRP A 143 8.91 11.58 -5.06
CA TRP A 143 7.71 11.81 -4.26
C TRP A 143 7.81 11.25 -2.83
N VAL A 144 8.31 10.03 -2.66
CA VAL A 144 8.47 9.45 -1.30
C VAL A 144 9.50 10.24 -0.48
N PRO A 145 10.72 10.55 -0.97
CA PRO A 145 11.67 11.39 -0.24
C PRO A 145 11.12 12.74 0.19
N LEU A 146 10.39 13.44 -0.68
CA LEU A 146 9.77 14.73 -0.36
C LEU A 146 8.71 14.60 0.75
N ILE A 147 7.89 13.56 0.69
CA ILE A 147 6.86 13.31 1.70
C ILE A 147 7.50 12.96 3.06
N GLU A 148 8.49 12.07 3.07
CA GLU A 148 9.20 11.67 4.30
C GLU A 148 9.99 12.83 4.93
N ALA A 149 10.48 13.76 4.11
CA ALA A 149 11.11 14.99 4.58
C ALA A 149 10.11 16.05 5.09
N GLY A 150 8.80 15.81 4.96
CA GLY A 150 7.76 16.80 5.29
C GLY A 150 7.58 17.91 4.24
N GLU A 151 8.25 17.78 3.10
CA GLU A 151 8.29 18.79 2.02
C GLU A 151 7.14 18.64 1.01
N HIS A 152 6.14 17.81 1.27
CA HIS A 152 5.03 17.56 0.36
C HIS A 152 4.17 18.81 0.03
N LYS A 153 4.30 19.90 0.81
CA LYS A 153 3.65 21.20 0.55
C LYS A 153 4.57 22.22 -0.11
N SER A 154 5.85 21.95 -0.25
CA SER A 154 6.84 22.88 -0.79
C SER A 154 6.71 23.09 -2.31
N ALA A 155 7.35 24.15 -2.83
CA ALA A 155 7.49 24.39 -4.26
C ALA A 155 8.30 23.28 -4.98
N GLY A 156 9.22 22.60 -4.26
CA GLY A 156 9.92 21.43 -4.75
C GLY A 156 8.96 20.29 -5.06
N ALA A 157 7.95 20.07 -4.20
CA ALA A 157 6.90 19.09 -4.47
C ALA A 157 6.06 19.47 -5.70
N ASP A 158 5.71 20.75 -5.88
CA ASP A 158 5.00 21.22 -7.08
C ASP A 158 5.79 20.92 -8.36
N TYR A 159 7.09 21.16 -8.34
CA TYR A 159 7.95 20.86 -9.49
C TYR A 159 7.89 19.39 -9.87
N PHE A 160 8.11 18.48 -8.91
CA PHE A 160 8.14 17.04 -9.21
C PHE A 160 6.76 16.44 -9.46
N VAL A 161 5.69 17.00 -8.90
CA VAL A 161 4.31 16.61 -9.25
C VAL A 161 4.03 16.96 -10.70
N ASN A 162 4.31 18.20 -11.09
CA ASN A 162 4.12 18.67 -12.47
C ASN A 162 4.98 17.88 -13.47
N LEU A 163 6.23 17.58 -13.11
CA LEU A 163 7.15 16.83 -13.99
C LEU A 163 6.58 15.45 -14.31
N TYR A 164 6.27 14.65 -13.30
CA TYR A 164 5.86 13.26 -13.54
C TYR A 164 4.45 13.13 -14.12
N LEU A 165 3.54 14.08 -13.81
CA LEU A 165 2.23 14.11 -14.45
C LEU A 165 2.33 14.48 -15.93
N ARG A 166 3.18 15.46 -16.30
CA ARG A 166 3.43 15.75 -17.72
C ARG A 166 4.07 14.58 -18.45
N GLU A 167 5.04 13.91 -17.83
CA GLU A 167 5.70 12.76 -18.43
C GLU A 167 4.72 11.62 -18.76
N ILE A 168 3.84 11.26 -17.81
CA ILE A 168 2.89 10.17 -18.04
C ILE A 168 1.82 10.54 -19.07
N LEU A 169 1.28 11.75 -19.01
CA LEU A 169 0.27 12.22 -19.96
C LEU A 169 0.83 12.46 -21.38
N ASN A 170 2.12 12.79 -21.48
CA ASN A 170 2.81 12.84 -22.79
C ASN A 170 3.04 11.44 -23.39
N LYS A 171 3.24 10.42 -22.56
CA LYS A 171 3.36 9.02 -23.02
C LYS A 171 2.04 8.49 -23.55
N ASP A 172 0.94 8.86 -22.92
CA ASP A 172 -0.40 8.44 -23.32
C ASP A 172 -1.43 9.53 -23.02
N PRO A 173 -1.78 10.35 -24.02
CA PRO A 173 -2.76 11.43 -23.86
C PRO A 173 -4.22 10.97 -23.68
N GLN A 174 -4.50 9.67 -23.85
CA GLN A 174 -5.85 9.09 -23.70
C GLN A 174 -6.12 8.65 -22.25
N ILE A 175 -5.18 8.76 -21.34
CA ILE A 175 -5.36 8.42 -19.93
C ILE A 175 -6.51 9.24 -19.35
N ASP A 176 -7.52 8.55 -18.83
CA ASP A 176 -8.63 9.14 -18.07
C ASP A 176 -8.61 8.73 -16.59
N THR A 177 -7.75 7.81 -16.22
CA THR A 177 -7.66 7.28 -14.85
C THR A 177 -6.20 7.17 -14.42
N LEU A 178 -5.87 7.84 -13.31
CA LEU A 178 -4.54 7.78 -12.69
C LEU A 178 -4.61 7.05 -11.34
N VAL A 179 -3.83 5.99 -11.19
CA VAL A 179 -3.71 5.23 -9.95
C VAL A 179 -2.49 5.72 -9.17
N LEU A 180 -2.70 6.12 -7.93
CA LEU A 180 -1.64 6.44 -6.98
C LEU A 180 -1.07 5.14 -6.39
N GLY A 181 -0.15 4.52 -7.11
CA GLY A 181 0.46 3.22 -6.81
C GLY A 181 1.53 3.25 -5.70
N CYS A 182 1.39 4.16 -4.75
CA CYS A 182 2.17 4.21 -3.52
C CYS A 182 1.31 4.80 -2.39
N THR A 183 1.41 4.25 -1.20
CA THR A 183 0.63 4.65 -0.03
C THR A 183 1.00 6.02 0.55
N HIS A 184 2.12 6.61 0.10
CA HIS A 184 2.51 7.99 0.41
C HIS A 184 1.80 9.01 -0.49
N TYR A 185 1.51 8.65 -1.74
CA TYR A 185 1.08 9.59 -2.77
C TYR A 185 -0.26 10.31 -2.50
N PRO A 186 -1.20 9.77 -1.70
CA PRO A 186 -2.38 10.54 -1.29
C PRO A 186 -2.06 11.87 -0.58
N LEU A 187 -0.86 12.02 0.03
CA LEU A 187 -0.40 13.28 0.61
C LEU A 187 -0.10 14.38 -0.42
N LEU A 188 0.10 14.01 -1.68
CA LEU A 188 0.27 14.93 -2.80
C LEU A 188 -1.05 15.18 -3.57
N LYS A 189 -2.17 14.59 -3.11
CA LYS A 189 -3.42 14.60 -3.88
C LYS A 189 -3.90 16.03 -4.22
N GLU A 190 -3.81 16.98 -3.30
CA GLU A 190 -4.19 18.36 -3.55
C GLU A 190 -3.39 18.98 -4.72
N LYS A 191 -2.07 18.71 -4.79
CA LYS A 191 -1.22 19.21 -5.87
C LYS A 191 -1.49 18.48 -7.19
N ILE A 192 -1.76 17.18 -7.13
CA ILE A 192 -2.14 16.39 -8.30
C ILE A 192 -3.47 16.89 -8.86
N ASP A 193 -4.48 17.06 -8.01
CA ASP A 193 -5.80 17.57 -8.41
C ASP A 193 -5.71 18.99 -8.99
N ALA A 194 -4.87 19.87 -8.40
CA ALA A 194 -4.62 21.20 -8.92
C ALA A 194 -3.99 21.20 -10.32
N PHE A 195 -3.10 20.25 -10.61
CA PHE A 195 -2.55 20.08 -11.96
C PHE A 195 -3.61 19.58 -12.95
N LEU A 196 -4.51 18.69 -12.51
CA LEU A 196 -5.51 18.01 -13.34
C LEU A 196 -6.83 18.79 -13.46
N GLN A 197 -6.99 19.94 -12.79
CA GLN A 197 -8.26 20.66 -12.61
C GLN A 197 -9.07 20.95 -13.90
N ASN A 198 -8.40 20.98 -15.06
CA ASN A 198 -9.01 21.22 -16.37
C ASN A 198 -9.01 19.97 -17.28
N GLN A 199 -8.83 18.79 -16.69
CA GLN A 199 -8.74 17.52 -17.41
C GLN A 199 -9.78 16.53 -16.85
N GLU A 200 -10.40 15.76 -17.72
CA GLU A 200 -11.36 14.71 -17.30
C GLU A 200 -10.60 13.44 -16.86
N ILE A 201 -9.73 13.56 -15.86
CA ILE A 201 -8.93 12.48 -15.33
C ILE A 201 -9.32 12.18 -13.89
N THR A 202 -9.70 10.95 -13.62
CA THR A 202 -10.02 10.45 -12.28
C THR A 202 -8.75 9.96 -11.57
N THR A 203 -8.48 10.48 -10.38
CA THR A 203 -7.35 10.04 -9.54
C THR A 203 -7.81 9.04 -8.48
N ILE A 204 -7.24 7.85 -8.46
CA ILE A 204 -7.56 6.78 -7.53
C ILE A 204 -6.51 6.69 -6.43
N ALA A 205 -6.93 6.95 -5.18
CA ALA A 205 -6.21 6.58 -3.98
C ALA A 205 -6.71 5.23 -3.46
N GLN A 206 -5.80 4.34 -3.08
CA GLN A 206 -6.10 2.93 -2.82
C GLN A 206 -6.86 2.64 -1.52
N GLY A 207 -6.86 3.57 -0.56
CA GLY A 207 -7.29 3.30 0.80
C GLY A 207 -8.70 2.72 0.93
N SER A 208 -9.71 3.36 0.30
CA SER A 208 -11.09 2.87 0.32
C SER A 208 -11.24 1.52 -0.38
N LEU A 209 -10.63 1.37 -1.56
CA LEU A 209 -10.70 0.13 -2.34
C LEU A 209 -10.13 -1.07 -1.56
N VAL A 210 -9.01 -0.86 -0.87
CA VAL A 210 -8.40 -1.90 -0.02
C VAL A 210 -9.28 -2.21 1.17
N ALA A 211 -9.89 -1.21 1.80
CA ALA A 211 -10.75 -1.41 2.96
C ALA A 211 -12.03 -2.17 2.60
N ASP A 212 -12.69 -1.79 1.50
CA ASP A 212 -13.92 -2.44 1.02
C ASP A 212 -13.63 -3.88 0.57
N SER A 213 -12.53 -4.09 -0.16
CA SER A 213 -12.09 -5.44 -0.58
C SER A 213 -11.75 -6.33 0.63
N LEU A 214 -11.14 -5.78 1.69
CA LEU A 214 -10.88 -6.53 2.91
C LEU A 214 -12.18 -6.91 3.64
N ALA A 215 -13.15 -6.01 3.69
CA ALA A 215 -14.46 -6.29 4.29
C ALA A 215 -15.17 -7.44 3.56
N ASP A 216 -15.17 -7.40 2.22
CA ASP A 216 -15.71 -8.47 1.38
C ASP A 216 -14.93 -9.78 1.54
N TYR A 217 -13.59 -9.71 1.60
CA TYR A 217 -12.74 -10.87 1.85
C TYR A 217 -13.11 -11.55 3.18
N LEU A 218 -13.22 -10.81 4.27
CA LEU A 218 -13.59 -11.35 5.58
C LEU A 218 -15.03 -11.89 5.62
N HIS A 219 -15.92 -11.35 4.78
CA HIS A 219 -17.27 -11.90 4.63
C HIS A 219 -17.25 -13.27 3.97
N ARG A 220 -16.47 -13.43 2.90
CA ARG A 220 -16.33 -14.70 2.15
C ARG A 220 -15.45 -15.74 2.84
N HIS A 221 -14.63 -15.33 3.81
CA HIS A 221 -13.65 -16.18 4.49
C HIS A 221 -13.88 -16.20 6.01
N PRO A 222 -14.96 -16.87 6.48
CA PRO A 222 -15.27 -16.94 7.91
C PRO A 222 -14.17 -17.63 8.72
N GLU A 223 -13.37 -18.51 8.12
CA GLU A 223 -12.23 -19.19 8.73
C GLU A 223 -11.16 -18.22 9.25
N TYR A 224 -10.95 -17.08 8.59
CA TYR A 224 -10.09 -16.01 9.12
C TYR A 224 -10.86 -15.11 10.09
N ARG A 225 -12.08 -14.69 9.70
CA ARG A 225 -12.90 -13.74 10.49
C ARG A 225 -13.10 -14.19 11.92
N THR A 226 -13.30 -15.48 12.15
CA THR A 226 -13.55 -16.04 13.51
C THR A 226 -12.29 -16.09 14.38
N GLN A 227 -11.11 -15.95 13.79
CA GLN A 227 -9.83 -15.92 14.51
C GLN A 227 -9.42 -14.50 14.91
N LEU A 228 -10.06 -13.45 14.35
CA LEU A 228 -9.70 -12.06 14.60
C LEU A 228 -10.38 -11.54 15.88
N SER A 229 -9.59 -10.95 16.75
CA SER A 229 -10.10 -10.25 17.95
C SER A 229 -10.84 -8.96 17.60
N GLN A 230 -11.78 -8.56 18.43
CA GLN A 230 -12.73 -7.47 18.15
C GLN A 230 -12.90 -6.56 19.36
N ASN A 231 -11.84 -5.86 19.78
CA ASN A 231 -11.87 -4.87 20.86
C ASN A 231 -11.71 -3.43 20.32
N GLY A 232 -11.46 -3.27 19.01
CA GLY A 232 -11.26 -1.97 18.35
C GLY A 232 -9.92 -1.32 18.68
N THR A 233 -8.95 -2.09 19.15
CA THR A 233 -7.62 -1.57 19.53
C THR A 233 -6.67 -1.47 18.35
N CYS A 234 -5.61 -0.64 18.49
CA CYS A 234 -4.54 -0.57 17.52
C CYS A 234 -3.21 -0.38 18.24
N HIS A 235 -2.31 -1.35 18.09
CA HIS A 235 -0.94 -1.27 18.56
C HIS A 235 -0.02 -0.80 17.43
N TYR A 236 0.87 0.15 17.73
CA TYR A 236 1.80 0.71 16.76
C TYR A 236 3.22 0.29 17.10
N LEU A 237 3.88 -0.35 16.15
CA LEU A 237 5.25 -0.83 16.25
C LEU A 237 6.11 -0.16 15.18
N THR A 238 7.38 0.12 15.50
CA THR A 238 8.33 0.68 14.55
C THR A 238 9.72 0.08 14.74
N THR A 239 10.48 -0.04 13.66
CA THR A 239 11.89 -0.43 13.69
C THR A 239 12.83 0.78 13.85
N GLU A 240 12.30 2.00 13.88
CA GLU A 240 13.00 3.27 14.10
C GLU A 240 12.69 3.82 15.51
N ASN A 241 13.23 4.99 15.84
CA ASN A 241 12.96 5.68 17.10
C ASN A 241 11.44 5.85 17.31
N ALA A 242 10.92 5.26 18.40
CA ALA A 242 9.48 5.22 18.70
C ALA A 242 8.87 6.61 18.95
N ASP A 243 9.59 7.53 19.57
CA ASP A 243 9.10 8.88 19.85
C ASP A 243 8.98 9.70 18.56
N ARG A 244 10.01 9.64 17.70
CA ARG A 244 9.99 10.30 16.38
C ARG A 244 8.88 9.75 15.50
N PHE A 245 8.72 8.44 15.46
CA PHE A 245 7.62 7.81 14.74
C PHE A 245 6.26 8.24 15.29
N SER A 246 6.07 8.19 16.63
CA SER A 246 4.83 8.57 17.29
C SER A 246 4.43 10.02 16.98
N GLN A 247 5.39 10.95 16.99
CA GLN A 247 5.16 12.34 16.64
C GLN A 247 4.69 12.51 15.19
N SER A 248 5.42 11.91 14.23
CA SER A 248 5.09 12.00 12.79
C SER A 248 3.74 11.35 12.50
N ALA A 249 3.50 10.17 13.06
CA ALA A 249 2.27 9.42 12.86
C ALA A 249 1.06 10.11 13.51
N SER A 250 1.23 10.71 14.70
CA SER A 250 0.17 11.49 15.35
C SER A 250 -0.24 12.71 14.52
N HIS A 251 0.75 13.39 13.93
CA HIS A 251 0.49 14.51 13.03
C HIS A 251 -0.30 14.06 11.78
N PHE A 252 0.07 12.90 11.23
CA PHE A 252 -0.56 12.34 10.04
C PHE A 252 -2.01 11.88 10.30
N ILE A 253 -2.26 11.20 11.44
CA ILE A 253 -3.58 10.67 11.80
C ILE A 253 -4.49 11.76 12.38
N GLY A 254 -3.92 12.86 12.89
CA GLY A 254 -4.68 13.91 13.59
C GLY A 254 -5.10 13.54 15.02
N SER A 255 -4.54 12.46 15.59
CA SER A 255 -4.78 12.04 16.97
C SER A 255 -3.50 11.47 17.58
N PRO A 256 -3.28 11.61 18.90
CA PRO A 256 -2.10 11.08 19.56
C PRO A 256 -2.01 9.56 19.42
N ILE A 257 -0.87 9.08 19.00
CA ILE A 257 -0.51 7.65 19.03
C ILE A 257 0.79 7.47 19.81
N ARG A 258 0.96 6.27 20.35
CA ARG A 258 2.20 5.85 20.98
C ARG A 258 2.66 4.56 20.31
N ALA A 259 3.87 4.58 19.78
CA ALA A 259 4.49 3.40 19.18
C ALA A 259 5.52 2.79 20.11
N GLU A 260 5.78 1.51 19.90
CA GLU A 260 6.84 0.76 20.56
C GLU A 260 7.94 0.44 19.55
N HIS A 261 9.21 0.53 20.00
CA HIS A 261 10.34 0.13 19.17
C HIS A 261 10.50 -1.39 19.19
N ILE A 262 10.72 -1.97 18.02
CA ILE A 262 11.07 -3.39 17.87
C ILE A 262 12.27 -3.57 16.96
N THR A 263 12.92 -4.72 17.05
CA THR A 263 13.97 -5.17 16.12
C THR A 263 13.47 -6.38 15.33
N LEU A 264 13.65 -6.36 13.99
CA LEU A 264 13.30 -7.46 13.07
C LEU A 264 14.54 -8.25 12.66
#